data_0085763bce00b8fbb2384e458fa143b3
#
_entry.id   0085763bce00b8fbb2384e458fa143b3
#
_cell.length_a   1.000
_cell.length_b   1.000
_cell.length_c   1.000
_cell.angle_alpha   90.00
_cell.angle_beta   90.00
_cell.angle_gamma   90.00
#
_symmetry.space_group_name_H-M   'P 1'
#
loop_
_entity.id
_entity.type
_entity.pdbx_description
1 polymer ?
#
loop_
_entity_poly.entity_id
_entity_poly.type
_entity_poly.pdbx_seq_one_letter_code
_entity_poly.pdbx_strand_id
1 'polypeptide(L)'
;MTAEDFAEFAKWRYESPYEFYDSDQEPVKNPERYFAARDDDGALIGFLYFEQKEDVLEYGLGLRPDLTGRRLGLDFFRAGLEFGRDLYHPSLVQLFVAAFNERAIKVYERAGFRETGRHIRTFTRWGEVEFVSMDEQR
;
A
#
# COMPACT_ATOMS: atom_id res chain seq x y z
N MET A 1 -11.31 4.55 7.04
CA MET A 1 -12.23 3.91 6.07
C MET A 1 -13.49 3.45 6.78
N THR A 2 -14.63 3.61 6.13
CA THR A 2 -15.92 3.15 6.64
C THR A 2 -16.13 1.67 6.30
N ALA A 3 -17.16 1.05 6.92
CA ALA A 3 -17.55 -0.32 6.57
C ALA A 3 -17.92 -0.45 5.08
N GLU A 4 -18.54 0.60 4.53
CA GLU A 4 -18.89 0.64 3.09
C GLU A 4 -17.64 0.68 2.21
N ASP A 5 -16.62 1.43 2.63
CA ASP A 5 -15.35 1.50 1.91
C ASP A 5 -14.67 0.13 1.89
N PHE A 6 -14.64 -0.58 3.02
CA PHE A 6 -14.08 -1.92 3.06
C PHE A 6 -14.86 -2.91 2.22
N ALA A 7 -16.19 -2.77 2.17
CA ALA A 7 -17.03 -3.63 1.33
C ALA A 7 -16.74 -3.41 -0.16
N GLU A 8 -16.54 -2.16 -0.58
CA GLU A 8 -16.17 -1.85 -1.95
C GLU A 8 -14.78 -2.37 -2.29
N PHE A 9 -13.81 -2.13 -1.42
CA PHE A 9 -12.45 -2.63 -1.56
C PHE A 9 -12.43 -4.15 -1.74
N ALA A 10 -13.25 -4.87 -0.99
CA ALA A 10 -13.30 -6.33 -1.04
C ALA A 10 -13.74 -6.86 -2.41
N LYS A 11 -14.37 -6.03 -3.24
CA LYS A 11 -14.80 -6.40 -4.59
C LYS A 11 -13.73 -6.16 -5.65
N TRP A 12 -12.67 -5.43 -5.33
CA TRP A 12 -11.62 -5.13 -6.29
C TRP A 12 -10.87 -6.39 -6.68
N ARG A 13 -10.61 -6.52 -7.99
CA ARG A 13 -9.85 -7.64 -8.54
C ARG A 13 -8.78 -7.12 -9.48
N TYR A 14 -7.58 -7.64 -9.32
CA TYR A 14 -6.42 -7.22 -10.07
C TYR A 14 -6.08 -8.28 -11.13
N GLU A 15 -5.53 -7.82 -12.25
CA GLU A 15 -5.06 -8.72 -13.31
C GLU A 15 -3.77 -9.43 -12.90
N SER A 16 -3.55 -10.63 -13.45
CA SER A 16 -2.34 -11.40 -13.19
C SER A 16 -1.07 -10.61 -13.55
N PRO A 17 -0.02 -10.62 -12.73
CA PRO A 17 0.17 -11.43 -11.52
C PRO A 17 -0.34 -10.73 -10.23
N TYR A 18 -1.08 -9.67 -10.36
CA TYR A 18 -1.44 -8.80 -9.24
C TYR A 18 -2.69 -9.25 -8.48
N GLU A 19 -3.31 -10.37 -8.87
CA GLU A 19 -4.42 -10.95 -8.11
C GLU A 19 -4.04 -11.30 -6.68
N PHE A 20 -2.75 -11.38 -6.38
CA PHE A 20 -2.24 -11.51 -5.02
C PHE A 20 -2.81 -10.44 -4.09
N TYR A 21 -3.07 -9.24 -4.61
CA TYR A 21 -3.58 -8.11 -3.84
C TYR A 21 -5.10 -8.08 -3.73
N ASP A 22 -5.80 -9.04 -4.34
CA ASP A 22 -7.25 -9.17 -4.18
C ASP A 22 -7.57 -9.42 -2.72
N SER A 23 -8.59 -8.73 -2.20
CA SER A 23 -9.09 -9.02 -0.87
C SER A 23 -9.81 -10.36 -0.89
N ASP A 24 -9.56 -11.19 0.13
CA ASP A 24 -10.24 -12.49 0.28
C ASP A 24 -11.58 -12.33 1.02
N GLN A 25 -12.07 -11.10 1.14
CA GLN A 25 -13.32 -10.76 1.82
C GLN A 25 -13.30 -11.09 3.33
N GLU A 26 -12.14 -11.36 3.86
CA GLU A 26 -11.97 -11.53 5.30
C GLU A 26 -12.03 -10.17 6.00
N PRO A 27 -12.54 -10.13 7.23
CA PRO A 27 -12.54 -8.88 7.99
C PRO A 27 -11.13 -8.32 8.14
N VAL A 28 -10.99 -7.02 7.90
CA VAL A 28 -9.70 -6.35 8.02
C VAL A 28 -9.31 -6.25 9.50
N LYS A 29 -8.08 -6.64 9.80
CA LYS A 29 -7.52 -6.45 11.13
C LYS A 29 -7.04 -5.00 11.26
N ASN A 30 -7.31 -4.40 12.42
CA ASN A 30 -6.88 -3.03 12.70
C ASN A 30 -7.41 -2.00 11.68
N PRO A 31 -8.74 -1.93 11.49
CA PRO A 31 -9.32 -1.02 10.49
C PRO A 31 -8.99 0.45 10.74
N GLU A 32 -8.63 0.80 11.97
CA GLU A 32 -8.24 2.16 12.36
C GLU A 32 -6.94 2.63 11.70
N ARG A 33 -6.18 1.71 11.11
CA ARG A 33 -4.93 2.03 10.40
C ARG A 33 -5.13 2.38 8.94
N TYR A 34 -6.37 2.29 8.46
CA TYR A 34 -6.70 2.49 7.04
C TYR A 34 -7.41 3.82 6.83
N PHE A 35 -7.02 4.51 5.76
CA PHE A 35 -7.63 5.77 5.34
C PHE A 35 -8.11 5.65 3.91
N ALA A 36 -9.33 6.11 3.65
CA ALA A 36 -9.88 6.10 2.30
C ALA A 36 -9.29 7.25 1.49
N ALA A 37 -8.91 6.97 0.25
CA ALA A 37 -8.55 8.00 -0.72
C ALA A 37 -9.69 8.14 -1.71
N ARG A 38 -10.14 9.36 -1.94
CA ARG A 38 -11.28 9.65 -2.82
C ARG A 38 -10.89 10.67 -3.88
N ASP A 39 -11.54 10.59 -5.03
CA ASP A 39 -11.39 11.61 -6.06
C ASP A 39 -12.30 12.80 -5.77
N ASP A 40 -12.29 13.81 -6.67
CA ASP A 40 -13.09 15.02 -6.51
C ASP A 40 -14.58 14.75 -6.52
N ASP A 41 -15.02 13.64 -7.09
CA ASP A 41 -16.42 13.23 -7.13
C ASP A 41 -16.84 12.40 -5.91
N GLY A 42 -15.91 12.13 -5.01
CA GLY A 42 -16.14 11.36 -3.80
C GLY A 42 -16.05 9.85 -3.98
N ALA A 43 -15.62 9.38 -5.15
CA ALA A 43 -15.47 7.95 -5.40
C ALA A 43 -14.21 7.41 -4.71
N LEU A 44 -14.32 6.21 -4.15
CA LEU A 44 -13.18 5.55 -3.52
C LEU A 44 -12.20 5.10 -4.61
N ILE A 45 -11.00 5.68 -4.60
CA ILE A 45 -9.96 5.36 -5.60
C ILE A 45 -8.82 4.55 -5.03
N GLY A 46 -8.69 4.52 -3.72
CA GLY A 46 -7.62 3.78 -3.08
C GLY A 46 -7.70 3.83 -1.57
N PHE A 47 -6.70 3.28 -0.93
CA PHE A 47 -6.56 3.37 0.51
C PHE A 47 -5.10 3.61 0.89
N LEU A 48 -4.92 4.15 2.09
CA LEU A 48 -3.61 4.30 2.73
C LEU A 48 -3.64 3.51 4.02
N TYR A 49 -2.53 2.87 4.34
CA TYR A 49 -2.34 2.12 5.57
C TYR A 49 -1.12 2.66 6.29
N PHE A 50 -1.26 2.89 7.60
CA PHE A 50 -0.15 3.34 8.43
C PHE A 50 -0.10 2.58 9.74
N GLU A 51 1.10 2.17 10.12
CA GLU A 51 1.36 1.61 11.44
C GLU A 51 2.62 2.25 11.98
N GLN A 52 2.49 2.96 13.11
CA GLN A 52 3.63 3.58 13.75
C GLN A 52 4.21 2.64 14.80
N LYS A 53 5.51 2.37 14.70
CA LYS A 53 6.27 1.59 15.67
C LYS A 53 7.45 2.44 16.10
N GLU A 54 7.36 3.03 17.30
CA GLU A 54 8.35 3.99 17.79
C GLU A 54 8.45 5.16 16.81
N ASP A 55 9.62 5.43 16.23
CA ASP A 55 9.83 6.54 15.29
C ASP A 55 9.69 6.12 13.83
N VAL A 56 9.41 4.85 13.58
CA VAL A 56 9.28 4.31 12.22
C VAL A 56 7.81 4.20 11.85
N LEU A 57 7.44 4.74 10.72
CA LEU A 57 6.09 4.62 10.17
C LEU A 57 6.11 3.60 9.03
N GLU A 58 5.38 2.50 9.20
CA GLU A 58 5.13 1.57 8.11
C GLU A 58 4.02 2.15 7.25
N TYR A 59 4.26 2.25 5.95
CA TYR A 59 3.34 2.83 4.98
C TYR A 59 2.95 1.78 3.94
N GLY A 60 1.66 1.62 3.72
CA GLY A 60 1.12 0.78 2.67
C GLY A 60 0.02 1.52 1.94
N LEU A 61 -0.28 1.08 0.74
CA LEU A 61 -1.32 1.71 -0.07
C LEU A 61 -1.87 0.72 -1.09
N GLY A 62 -3.07 0.99 -1.56
CA GLY A 62 -3.68 0.26 -2.66
C GLY A 62 -4.45 1.23 -3.54
N LEU A 63 -4.35 1.04 -4.85
CA LEU A 63 -5.05 1.85 -5.83
C LEU A 63 -6.09 0.96 -6.51
N ARG A 64 -7.28 1.52 -6.78
CA ARG A 64 -8.35 0.80 -7.45
C ARG A 64 -7.82 0.18 -8.76
N PRO A 65 -8.17 -1.07 -9.07
CA PRO A 65 -7.56 -1.79 -10.20
C PRO A 65 -7.59 -1.08 -11.54
N ASP A 66 -8.68 -0.38 -11.86
CA ASP A 66 -8.82 0.34 -13.13
C ASP A 66 -7.91 1.56 -13.24
N LEU A 67 -7.33 2.00 -12.12
CA LEU A 67 -6.43 3.15 -12.07
C LEU A 67 -4.96 2.73 -12.07
N THR A 68 -4.67 1.45 -11.89
CA THR A 68 -3.29 0.95 -11.93
C THR A 68 -2.75 1.01 -13.36
N GLY A 69 -1.44 1.24 -13.50
CA GLY A 69 -0.79 1.30 -14.80
C GLY A 69 -1.01 2.60 -15.58
N ARG A 70 -1.69 3.59 -15.00
CA ARG A 70 -1.98 4.88 -15.65
C ARG A 70 -1.03 5.99 -15.24
N ARG A 71 0.14 5.65 -14.69
CA ARG A 71 1.13 6.60 -14.16
C ARG A 71 0.62 7.46 -13.00
N LEU A 72 -0.49 7.05 -12.39
CA LEU A 72 -1.03 7.72 -11.21
C LEU A 72 -0.36 7.27 -9.92
N GLY A 73 0.35 6.14 -9.97
CA GLY A 73 0.93 5.51 -8.79
C GLY A 73 1.91 6.38 -8.04
N LEU A 74 2.79 7.10 -8.77
CA LEU A 74 3.79 7.94 -8.12
C LEU A 74 3.16 9.14 -7.41
N ASP A 75 2.23 9.81 -8.06
CA ASP A 75 1.54 10.96 -7.46
C ASP A 75 0.70 10.52 -6.26
N PHE A 76 -0.01 9.40 -6.38
CA PHE A 76 -0.79 8.84 -5.29
C PHE A 76 0.11 8.46 -4.11
N PHE A 77 1.23 7.81 -4.40
CA PHE A 77 2.21 7.42 -3.39
C PHE A 77 2.75 8.63 -2.64
N ARG A 78 3.15 9.67 -3.38
CA ARG A 78 3.70 10.90 -2.78
C ARG A 78 2.66 11.64 -1.93
N ALA A 79 1.42 11.71 -2.39
CA ALA A 79 0.35 12.35 -1.63
C ALA A 79 0.09 11.63 -0.32
N GLY A 80 0.05 10.29 -0.36
CA GLY A 80 -0.12 9.49 0.84
C GLY A 80 1.05 9.60 1.80
N LEU A 81 2.26 9.67 1.27
CA LEU A 81 3.48 9.84 2.07
C LEU A 81 3.45 11.16 2.83
N GLU A 82 3.08 12.25 2.16
CA GLU A 82 2.94 13.56 2.78
C GLU A 82 1.87 13.55 3.87
N PHE A 83 0.73 12.94 3.58
CA PHE A 83 -0.35 12.78 4.56
C PHE A 83 0.14 12.07 5.82
N GLY A 84 0.87 10.98 5.66
CA GLY A 84 1.40 10.21 6.79
C GLY A 84 2.44 10.99 7.59
N ARG A 85 3.32 11.71 6.92
CA ARG A 85 4.31 12.56 7.58
C ARG A 85 3.66 13.65 8.41
N ASP A 86 2.64 14.28 7.87
CA ASP A 86 1.94 15.36 8.56
C ASP A 86 1.15 14.86 9.77
N LEU A 87 0.64 13.63 9.68
CA LEU A 87 -0.19 13.06 10.76
C LEU A 87 0.67 12.43 11.86
N TYR A 88 1.73 11.73 11.52
CA TYR A 88 2.52 10.92 12.46
C TYR A 88 3.89 11.48 12.82
N HIS A 89 4.43 12.39 12.02
CA HIS A 89 5.76 12.98 12.22
C HIS A 89 6.88 11.94 12.46
N PRO A 90 7.02 10.93 11.58
CA PRO A 90 8.01 9.88 11.79
C PRO A 90 9.43 10.34 11.49
N SER A 91 10.40 9.68 12.11
CA SER A 91 11.82 9.84 11.76
C SER A 91 12.17 9.08 10.48
N LEU A 92 11.49 7.97 10.23
CA LEU A 92 11.73 7.12 9.06
C LEU A 92 10.41 6.55 8.56
N VAL A 93 10.25 6.49 7.25
CA VAL A 93 9.14 5.78 6.60
C VAL A 93 9.68 4.52 5.95
N GLN A 94 9.02 3.41 6.22
CA GLN A 94 9.39 2.09 5.71
C GLN A 94 8.18 1.45 5.04
N LEU A 95 8.42 0.68 3.99
CA LEU A 95 7.35 -0.09 3.37
C LEU A 95 7.83 -1.50 3.03
N PHE A 96 6.85 -2.37 2.81
CA PHE A 96 7.08 -3.75 2.39
C PHE A 96 6.30 -3.99 1.11
N VAL A 97 6.94 -4.59 0.12
CA VAL A 97 6.31 -4.86 -1.17
C VAL A 97 6.70 -6.25 -1.65
N ALA A 98 5.75 -6.97 -2.25
CA ALA A 98 6.06 -8.28 -2.82
C ALA A 98 7.11 -8.13 -3.91
N ALA A 99 8.13 -8.99 -3.89
CA ALA A 99 9.27 -8.89 -4.80
C ALA A 99 8.86 -8.99 -6.28
N PHE A 100 7.76 -9.70 -6.58
CA PHE A 100 7.26 -9.79 -7.95
C PHE A 100 6.62 -8.50 -8.47
N ASN A 101 6.29 -7.57 -7.58
CA ASN A 101 5.61 -6.32 -7.95
C ASN A 101 6.63 -5.27 -8.40
N GLU A 102 7.25 -5.51 -9.55
CA GLU A 102 8.27 -4.63 -10.09
C GLU A 102 7.76 -3.23 -10.38
N ARG A 103 6.49 -3.12 -10.76
CA ARG A 103 5.84 -1.85 -11.04
C ARG A 103 5.82 -0.94 -9.81
N ALA A 104 5.42 -1.49 -8.67
CA ALA A 104 5.39 -0.74 -7.41
C ALA A 104 6.81 -0.39 -6.96
N ILE A 105 7.74 -1.33 -7.05
CA ILE A 105 9.13 -1.11 -6.64
C ILE A 105 9.73 0.08 -7.40
N LYS A 106 9.48 0.16 -8.71
CA LYS A 106 9.96 1.29 -9.52
C LYS A 106 9.36 2.62 -9.07
N VAL A 107 8.08 2.63 -8.73
CA VAL A 107 7.41 3.83 -8.20
C VAL A 107 8.10 4.28 -6.91
N TYR A 108 8.34 3.34 -6.00
CA TYR A 108 8.95 3.65 -4.70
C TYR A 108 10.40 4.13 -4.84
N GLU A 109 11.14 3.53 -5.76
CA GLU A 109 12.50 3.98 -6.07
C GLU A 109 12.53 5.41 -6.61
N ARG A 110 11.58 5.75 -7.48
CA ARG A 110 11.45 7.12 -8.00
C ARG A 110 11.10 8.12 -6.90
N ALA A 111 10.43 7.67 -5.86
CA ALA A 111 10.08 8.51 -4.72
C ALA A 111 11.22 8.63 -3.70
N GLY A 112 12.35 7.97 -3.93
CA GLY A 112 13.51 8.06 -3.07
C GLY A 112 13.67 6.94 -2.07
N PHE A 113 12.93 5.85 -2.24
CA PHE A 113 13.06 4.66 -1.39
C PHE A 113 14.11 3.70 -1.95
N ARG A 114 14.76 2.95 -1.08
CA ARG A 114 15.76 1.96 -1.48
C ARG A 114 15.53 0.65 -0.71
N GLU A 115 15.86 -0.45 -1.37
CA GLU A 115 15.77 -1.77 -0.77
C GLU A 115 16.76 -1.89 0.40
N THR A 116 16.28 -2.38 1.54
CA THR A 116 17.08 -2.57 2.75
C THR A 116 17.15 -4.03 3.17
N GLY A 117 16.29 -4.88 2.63
CA GLY A 117 16.30 -6.30 2.95
C GLY A 117 15.19 -7.06 2.26
N ARG A 118 15.17 -8.37 2.48
CA ARG A 118 14.13 -9.25 1.95
C ARG A 118 13.75 -10.28 3.01
N HIS A 119 12.50 -10.72 2.95
CA HIS A 119 12.00 -11.76 3.85
C HIS A 119 10.86 -12.53 3.18
N ILE A 120 10.57 -13.70 3.72
CA ILE A 120 9.51 -14.57 3.20
C ILE A 120 8.31 -14.46 4.14
N ARG A 121 7.12 -14.31 3.56
CA ARG A 121 5.84 -14.42 4.29
C ARG A 121 5.05 -15.59 3.70
N THR A 122 4.36 -16.32 4.56
CA THR A 122 3.53 -17.45 4.15
C THR A 122 2.07 -17.06 4.17
N PHE A 123 1.38 -17.31 3.07
CA PHE A 123 -0.04 -17.04 2.89
C PHE A 123 -0.80 -18.33 2.65
N THR A 124 -1.99 -18.44 3.20
CA THR A 124 -2.83 -19.63 3.03
C THR A 124 -3.11 -19.93 1.57
N ARG A 125 -3.45 -18.89 0.80
CA ARG A 125 -3.82 -19.04 -0.62
C ARG A 125 -2.59 -19.11 -1.55
N TRP A 126 -1.54 -18.35 -1.25
CA TRP A 126 -0.43 -18.13 -2.18
C TRP A 126 0.86 -18.86 -1.81
N GLY A 127 0.92 -19.47 -0.62
CA GLY A 127 2.13 -20.09 -0.11
C GLY A 127 3.18 -19.08 0.30
N GLU A 128 4.44 -19.39 0.06
CA GLU A 128 5.55 -18.51 0.42
C GLU A 128 5.72 -17.42 -0.65
N VAL A 129 5.77 -16.17 -0.19
CA VAL A 129 5.97 -15.00 -1.05
C VAL A 129 7.11 -14.17 -0.50
N GLU A 130 8.07 -13.85 -1.35
CA GLU A 130 9.20 -12.99 -0.97
C GLU A 130 8.76 -11.54 -0.97
N PHE A 131 9.13 -10.82 0.09
CA PHE A 131 8.88 -9.39 0.23
C PHE A 131 10.18 -8.62 0.29
N VAL A 132 10.16 -7.43 -0.27
CA VAL A 132 11.25 -6.46 -0.23
C VAL A 132 10.92 -5.42 0.82
N SER A 133 11.86 -5.14 1.71
CA SER A 133 11.78 -4.02 2.64
C SER A 133 12.43 -2.82 1.99
N MET A 134 11.77 -1.68 2.04
CA MET A 134 12.30 -0.44 1.46
C MET A 134 12.17 0.70 2.45
N ASP A 135 13.24 1.48 2.57
CA ASP A 135 13.29 2.65 3.43
C ASP A 135 13.52 3.91 2.62
N GLU A 136 12.95 5.00 3.10
CA GLU A 136 13.19 6.31 2.55
C GLU A 136 14.64 6.71 2.76
N GLN A 137 15.29 7.22 1.72
CA GLN A 137 16.64 7.73 1.80
C GLN A 137 16.61 9.24 2.04
N ARG A 138 17.25 9.69 3.09
CA ARG A 138 17.34 11.11 3.44
C ARG A 138 18.76 11.61 3.33
#